data_25680a8ff814f71f8b8b0446eee81dbb
#
_entry.id   25680a8ff814f71f8b8b0446eee81dbb
#
_cell.length_a   1.000
_cell.length_b   1.000
_cell.length_c   1.000
_cell.angle_alpha   90.00
_cell.angle_beta   90.00
_cell.angle_gamma   90.00
#
_symmetry.space_group_name_H-M   'P 1'
#
loop_
_entity.id
_entity.type
_entity.pdbx_description
1 polymer ?
#
loop_
_entity_poly.entity_id
_entity_poly.type
_entity_poly.pdbx_seq_one_letter_code
_entity_poly.pdbx_strand_id
1 'polypeptide(L)' 'MWLLCSVSNNELFAPIVCSSKEIALRKMDWNVNLILNDLDNYNVDYDTHVGSDGLSYQIICDDNIWTWKIFHLEMKVA' A
#
# COMPACT_ATOMS: atom_id res chain seq x y z
N MET A 1 3.01 17.39 1.46
CA MET A 1 1.89 16.49 1.80
C MET A 1 2.03 15.19 1.03
N TRP A 2 1.71 14.09 1.66
CA TRP A 2 1.85 12.76 1.08
C TRP A 2 0.51 12.03 1.09
N LEU A 3 0.26 11.20 0.09
CA LEU A 3 -0.99 10.48 -0.07
C LEU A 3 -0.71 8.99 -0.19
N LEU A 4 -1.34 8.20 0.68
CA LEU A 4 -1.31 6.75 0.59
C LEU A 4 -2.61 6.26 -0.04
N CYS A 5 -2.51 5.61 -1.19
CA CYS A 5 -3.63 4.99 -1.89
C CYS A 5 -3.53 3.48 -1.80
N SER A 6 -4.67 2.82 -1.62
CA SER A 6 -4.73 1.36 -1.62
C SER A 6 -5.90 0.86 -2.45
N VAL A 7 -5.67 -0.24 -3.15
CA VAL A 7 -6.67 -0.91 -3.99
C VAL A 7 -6.65 -2.40 -3.65
N SER A 8 -7.81 -2.98 -3.44
CA SER A 8 -7.96 -4.42 -3.22
C SER A 8 -9.02 -4.96 -4.17
N ASN A 9 -8.62 -5.87 -5.06
CA ASN A 9 -9.54 -6.54 -6.01
C ASN A 9 -10.40 -5.54 -6.81
N ASN A 10 -9.75 -4.50 -7.35
CA ASN A 10 -10.39 -3.41 -8.11
C ASN A 10 -11.26 -2.47 -7.27
N GLU A 11 -11.23 -2.59 -5.96
CA GLU A 11 -11.93 -1.68 -5.05
C GLU A 11 -10.94 -0.66 -4.48
N LEU A 12 -11.18 0.61 -4.76
CA LEU A 12 -10.34 1.70 -4.28
C LEU A 12 -10.80 2.13 -2.89
N PHE A 13 -9.88 2.08 -1.93
CA PHE A 13 -10.15 2.61 -0.60
C PHE A 13 -9.90 4.11 -0.55
N ALA A 14 -10.54 4.78 0.42
CA ALA A 14 -10.35 6.22 0.61
C ALA A 14 -8.86 6.53 0.85
N PRO A 15 -8.27 7.47 0.11
CA PRO A 15 -6.86 7.83 0.29
C PRO A 15 -6.60 8.42 1.68
N ILE A 16 -5.42 8.13 2.22
CA ILE A 16 -4.99 8.65 3.51
C ILE A 16 -3.98 9.76 3.28
N VAL A 17 -4.28 10.95 3.80
CA VAL A 17 -3.39 12.11 3.73
C VAL A 17 -2.40 12.03 4.89
N CYS A 18 -1.11 12.13 4.58
CA CYS A 18 -0.03 12.05 5.57
C CYS A 18 0.82 13.31 5.51
N SER A 19 1.27 13.78 6.68
CA SER A 19 2.10 14.98 6.77
C SER A 19 3.55 14.76 6.34
N SER A 20 4.03 13.52 6.35
CA SER A 20 5.39 13.19 5.95
C SER A 20 5.45 11.87 5.21
N LYS A 21 6.54 11.67 4.46
CA LYS A 21 6.85 10.42 3.77
C LYS A 21 6.99 9.26 4.75
N GLU A 22 7.63 9.50 5.88
CA GLU A 22 7.85 8.48 6.91
C GLU A 22 6.54 7.97 7.48
N ILE A 23 5.58 8.86 7.72
CA ILE A 23 4.24 8.48 8.20
C ILE A 23 3.51 7.66 7.15
N ALA A 24 3.59 8.06 5.89
CA ALA A 24 2.97 7.31 4.80
C ALA A 24 3.56 5.90 4.68
N LEU A 25 4.89 5.77 4.76
CA LEU A 25 5.58 4.48 4.73
C LEU A 25 5.20 3.59 5.90
N ARG A 26 5.10 4.14 7.12
CA ARG A 26 4.66 3.37 8.30
C ARG A 26 3.24 2.84 8.14
N LYS A 27 2.35 3.67 7.64
CA LYS A 27 0.95 3.25 7.43
C LYS A 27 0.84 2.18 6.36
N MET A 28 1.63 2.30 5.29
CA MET A 28 1.71 1.29 4.26
C MET A 28 2.24 -0.03 4.84
N ASP A 29 3.36 0.00 5.57
CA ASP A 29 3.94 -1.19 6.19
C ASP A 29 2.97 -1.86 7.16
N TRP A 30 2.26 -1.07 7.96
CA TRP A 30 1.24 -1.58 8.87
C TRP A 30 0.17 -2.37 8.12
N ASN A 31 -0.39 -1.80 7.06
CA ASN A 31 -1.43 -2.44 6.27
C ASN A 31 -0.90 -3.69 5.55
N VAL A 32 0.29 -3.60 4.96
CA VAL A 32 0.95 -4.73 4.29
C VAL A 32 1.13 -5.89 5.26
N ASN A 33 1.66 -5.62 6.46
CA ASN A 33 1.90 -6.65 7.46
C ASN A 33 0.62 -7.32 7.96
N LEU A 34 -0.48 -6.58 8.08
CA LEU A 34 -1.76 -7.17 8.43
C LEU A 34 -2.20 -8.22 7.42
N ILE A 35 -2.07 -7.91 6.12
CA ILE A 35 -2.43 -8.84 5.05
C ILE A 35 -1.47 -10.04 5.02
N LEU A 36 -0.16 -9.80 5.12
CA LEU A 36 0.85 -10.87 5.11
C LEU A 36 0.66 -11.82 6.29
N ASN A 37 0.35 -11.30 7.48
CA ASN A 37 0.10 -12.14 8.65
C ASN A 37 -1.13 -13.02 8.46
N ASP A 38 -2.21 -12.49 7.87
CA ASP A 38 -3.39 -13.28 7.57
C ASP A 38 -3.07 -14.39 6.55
N LEU A 39 -2.35 -14.08 5.48
CA LEU A 39 -1.97 -15.08 4.48
C LEU A 39 -1.07 -16.16 5.08
N ASP A 40 -0.12 -15.80 5.91
CA ASP A 40 0.76 -16.75 6.59
C ASP A 40 -0.03 -17.67 7.53
N ASN A 41 -1.03 -17.13 8.23
CA ASN A 41 -1.89 -17.93 9.12
C ASN A 41 -2.73 -18.96 8.36
N TYR A 42 -3.10 -18.67 7.12
CA TYR A 42 -3.85 -19.60 6.28
C TYR A 42 -2.96 -20.52 5.46
N ASN A 43 -1.64 -20.41 5.57
CA ASN A 43 -0.65 -21.22 4.83
C ASN A 43 -0.86 -21.18 3.31
N VAL A 44 -1.22 -20.02 2.78
CA VAL A 44 -1.38 -19.82 1.34
C VAL A 44 -0.14 -19.19 0.74
N ASP A 45 0.19 -19.58 -0.48
CA ASP A 45 1.31 -19.00 -1.22
C ASP A 45 0.91 -17.65 -1.81
N TYR A 46 1.84 -16.71 -1.80
CA TYR A 46 1.65 -15.38 -2.35
C TYR A 46 2.96 -14.83 -2.92
N ASP A 47 2.83 -13.89 -3.85
CA ASP A 47 3.95 -13.13 -4.38
C ASP A 47 3.90 -11.69 -3.90
N THR A 48 5.06 -11.07 -3.73
CA THR A 48 5.16 -9.66 -3.36
C THR A 48 6.04 -8.91 -4.35
N HIS A 49 5.66 -7.66 -4.63
CA HIS A 49 6.42 -6.77 -5.50
C HIS A 49 6.55 -5.41 -4.84
N VAL A 50 7.78 -4.90 -4.81
CA VAL A 50 8.08 -3.56 -4.27
C VAL A 50 8.52 -2.67 -5.43
N GLY A 51 7.98 -1.46 -5.51
CA GLY A 51 8.40 -0.48 -6.51
C GLY A 51 9.86 -0.09 -6.33
N SER A 52 10.52 0.29 -7.43
CA SER A 52 11.95 0.64 -7.42
C SER A 52 12.28 1.84 -6.53
N ASP A 53 11.31 2.73 -6.30
CA ASP A 53 11.47 3.90 -5.42
C ASP A 53 11.08 3.61 -3.96
N GLY A 54 10.60 2.39 -3.66
CA GLY A 54 10.13 2.01 -2.34
C GLY A 54 8.77 2.59 -1.96
N LEU A 55 8.09 3.27 -2.88
CA LEU A 55 6.82 3.97 -2.63
C LEU A 55 5.60 3.19 -3.08
N SER A 56 5.76 1.95 -3.47
CA SER A 56 4.66 1.08 -3.82
C SER A 56 4.90 -0.34 -3.37
N TYR A 57 3.82 -1.05 -3.09
CA TYR A 57 3.86 -2.44 -2.67
C TYR A 57 2.66 -3.18 -3.26
N GLN A 58 2.87 -4.43 -3.67
CA GLN A 58 1.79 -5.26 -4.19
C GLN A 58 1.90 -6.67 -3.62
N ILE A 59 0.76 -7.23 -3.23
CA ILE A 59 0.64 -8.63 -2.83
C ILE A 59 -0.32 -9.33 -3.78
N ILE A 60 0.09 -10.46 -4.33
CA ILE A 60 -0.71 -11.27 -5.23
C ILE A 60 -0.87 -12.66 -4.63
N CYS A 61 -2.12 -13.07 -4.41
CA CYS A 61 -2.46 -14.38 -3.88
C CYS A 61 -3.65 -14.92 -4.66
N ASP A 62 -3.41 -15.88 -5.56
CA ASP A 62 -4.40 -16.42 -6.49
C ASP A 62 -5.06 -15.28 -7.28
N ASP A 63 -6.39 -15.09 -7.15
CA ASP A 63 -7.14 -14.04 -7.84
C ASP A 63 -7.20 -12.74 -7.04
N ASN A 64 -6.61 -12.71 -5.85
CA ASN A 64 -6.63 -11.54 -4.99
C ASN A 64 -5.37 -10.69 -5.20
N ILE A 65 -5.56 -9.39 -5.40
CA ILE A 65 -4.47 -8.44 -5.60
C ILE A 65 -4.68 -7.26 -4.66
N TRP A 66 -3.67 -6.99 -3.82
CA TRP A 66 -3.63 -5.79 -2.97
C TRP A 66 -2.50 -4.90 -3.46
N THR A 67 -2.79 -3.63 -3.68
CA THR A 67 -1.81 -2.65 -4.16
C THR A 67 -1.83 -1.41 -3.28
N TRP A 68 -0.66 -0.96 -2.89
CA TRP A 68 -0.46 0.32 -2.17
C TRP A 68 0.47 1.19 -2.97
N LYS A 69 0.18 2.49 -3.00
CA LYS A 69 1.06 3.45 -3.65
C LYS A 69 1.05 4.78 -2.88
N ILE A 70 2.24 5.35 -2.73
CA ILE A 70 2.45 6.63 -2.05
C ILE A 70 2.78 7.68 -3.09
N PHE A 71 2.08 8.81 -3.02
CA PHE A 71 2.28 9.96 -3.90
C PHE A 71 2.69 11.18 -3.09
N HIS A 72 3.59 11.96 -3.65
CA HIS A 72 3.90 13.29 -3.13
C HIS A 72 2.99 14.30 -3.79
N LEU A 73 2.22 15.04 -2.99
CA LEU A 73 1.34 16.09 -3.47
C LEU A 73 2.00 17.44 -3.23
N GLU A 74 2.29 18.15 -4.30
CA GLU A 74 2.68 19.56 -4.22
C GLU A 74 1.42 20.41 -4.31
N MET A 75 1.18 21.21 -3.25
CA MET A 75 0.13 22.21 -3.30
C MET A 75 0.70 23.44 -4.02
N LYS A 76 0.34 23.61 -5.27
CA LYS A 76 0.61 24.87 -5.96
C LYS A 76 -0.42 25.89 -5.49
N VAL A 77 0.06 26.88 -4.77
CA VAL A 77 -0.74 28.06 -4.48
C VAL A 77 -0.74 28.89 -5.77
N ALA A 78 -1.87 28.95 -6.40
CA ALA A 78 -2.03 29.80 -7.58
C ALA A 78 -2.08 31.29 -7.17
#